data_9b8883817c698829d98955b2e44834eb
#
_entry.id   9b8883817c698829d98955b2e44834eb
#
_cell.length_a   1.000
_cell.length_b   1.000
_cell.length_c   1.000
_cell.angle_alpha   90.00
_cell.angle_beta   90.00
_cell.angle_gamma   90.00
#
_symmetry.space_group_name_H-M   'P 1'
#
loop_
_entity.id
_entity.type
_entity.pdbx_description
1 polymer ?
#
loop_
_entity_poly.entity_id
_entity_poly.type
_entity_poly.pdbx_seq_one_letter_code
_entity_poly.pdbx_strand_id
1 'polypeptide(L)'
;GNYVKFTNNESLGPYAYVSAAFGPSLTSDPIVKDLILADDNNTDNGGTEGATGTTNDACSGLVNGSAISGNIAFIERGVCAFVDKVKNAQDAGAVAVVLVNRNDGSRTDYTSAPFTMGGDDSSITIPSVMISGNYRNRISNALKAGKVTVSLSLENLAREGRTVSPG
;
A
#
# COMPACT_ATOMS: atom_id res chain seq x y z
N GLY A 1 13.46 -2.15 11.64
CA GLY A 1 12.90 -1.62 10.40
C GLY A 1 11.41 -1.34 10.47
N ASN A 2 10.90 -0.86 9.37
CA ASN A 2 9.48 -0.52 9.24
C ASN A 2 8.74 -1.63 8.52
N TYR A 3 7.69 -2.14 9.13
CA TYR A 3 6.98 -3.33 8.63
C TYR A 3 5.48 -3.12 8.61
N VAL A 4 4.84 -3.68 7.58
CA VAL A 4 3.40 -3.96 7.58
C VAL A 4 3.22 -5.25 8.37
N LYS A 5 2.50 -5.19 9.47
CA LYS A 5 2.25 -6.34 10.35
C LYS A 5 0.82 -6.81 10.18
N PHE A 6 0.63 -8.12 10.21
CA PHE A 6 -0.69 -8.76 10.04
C PHE A 6 -1.11 -9.33 11.39
N THR A 7 -2.22 -8.84 11.92
CA THR A 7 -2.62 -9.13 13.30
C THR A 7 -3.51 -10.35 13.45
N ASN A 8 -4.11 -10.82 12.36
CA ASN A 8 -5.04 -11.94 12.38
C ASN A 8 -4.69 -13.04 11.36
N ASN A 9 -3.47 -13.05 10.82
CA ASN A 9 -3.03 -14.06 9.87
C ASN A 9 -1.54 -14.34 10.07
N GLU A 10 -1.22 -15.47 10.70
CA GLU A 10 0.15 -15.85 11.05
C GLU A 10 1.00 -16.22 9.83
N SER A 11 0.37 -16.54 8.70
CA SER A 11 1.09 -16.90 7.49
C SER A 11 1.52 -15.66 6.67
N LEU A 12 1.08 -14.46 7.07
CA LEU A 12 1.42 -13.22 6.40
C LEU A 12 2.36 -12.35 7.24
N GLY A 13 3.34 -11.80 6.56
CA GLY A 13 4.25 -10.79 7.11
C GLY A 13 5.12 -11.25 8.28
N PRO A 14 5.73 -10.30 8.99
CA PRO A 14 5.75 -8.88 8.62
C PRO A 14 6.51 -8.63 7.32
N TYR A 15 6.10 -7.59 6.58
CA TYR A 15 6.75 -7.21 5.33
C TYR A 15 7.31 -5.80 5.41
N ALA A 16 8.58 -5.64 5.07
CA ALA A 16 9.24 -4.35 5.08
C ALA A 16 8.57 -3.38 4.10
N TYR A 17 8.42 -2.13 4.50
CA TYR A 17 7.87 -1.08 3.64
C TYR A 17 8.82 0.09 3.51
N VAL A 18 8.59 0.90 2.46
CA VAL A 18 9.21 2.21 2.26
C VAL A 18 8.09 3.23 2.13
N SER A 19 8.19 4.34 2.88
CA SER A 19 7.18 5.40 2.85
C SER A 19 7.25 6.21 1.57
N ALA A 20 6.10 6.76 1.14
CA ALA A 20 6.03 7.68 0.01
C ALA A 20 6.68 9.03 0.33
N ALA A 21 7.08 9.74 -0.72
CA ALA A 21 7.61 11.11 -0.59
C ALA A 21 6.51 12.16 -0.44
N PHE A 22 5.26 11.78 -0.60
CA PHE A 22 4.09 12.67 -0.53
C PHE A 22 3.14 12.21 0.58
N GLY A 23 2.24 13.12 0.97
CA GLY A 23 1.31 12.87 2.06
C GLY A 23 1.99 12.84 3.43
N PRO A 24 1.24 12.64 4.50
CA PRO A 24 1.79 12.57 5.84
C PRO A 24 2.55 11.26 6.07
N SER A 25 3.54 11.31 6.95
CA SER A 25 4.25 10.11 7.40
C SER A 25 3.42 9.34 8.40
N LEU A 26 3.65 8.03 8.47
CA LEU A 26 3.21 7.23 9.60
C LEU A 26 3.90 7.73 10.88
N THR A 27 3.27 7.50 12.01
CA THR A 27 3.82 7.81 13.33
C THR A 27 4.05 6.52 14.10
N SER A 28 4.56 6.63 15.32
CA SER A 28 4.70 5.49 16.22
C SER A 28 3.35 5.00 16.77
N ASP A 29 2.28 5.78 16.58
CA ASP A 29 0.92 5.38 16.94
C ASP A 29 0.33 4.52 15.82
N PRO A 30 0.06 3.23 16.05
CA PRO A 30 -0.34 2.32 14.97
C PRO A 30 -1.72 2.64 14.40
N ILE A 31 -1.82 2.53 13.08
CA ILE A 31 -3.11 2.44 12.39
C ILE A 31 -3.43 0.95 12.29
N VAL A 32 -4.47 0.50 12.98
CA VAL A 32 -4.89 -0.91 12.97
C VAL A 32 -6.28 -0.98 12.35
N LYS A 33 -6.35 -1.46 11.12
CA LYS A 33 -7.57 -1.53 10.33
C LYS A 33 -7.53 -2.73 9.39
N ASP A 34 -8.67 -3.04 8.78
CA ASP A 34 -8.72 -4.05 7.75
C ASP A 34 -8.01 -3.57 6.49
N LEU A 35 -7.35 -4.51 5.82
CA LEU A 35 -6.76 -4.32 4.51
C LEU A 35 -7.78 -4.74 3.46
N ILE A 36 -8.12 -3.84 2.54
CA ILE A 36 -9.14 -4.06 1.53
C ILE A 36 -8.53 -3.91 0.14
N LEU A 37 -8.68 -4.93 -0.68
CA LEU A 37 -8.21 -4.88 -2.07
C LEU A 37 -9.04 -3.83 -2.84
N ALA A 38 -8.37 -2.80 -3.34
CA ALA A 38 -9.03 -1.76 -4.13
C ALA A 38 -9.60 -2.35 -5.42
N ASP A 39 -10.79 -1.92 -5.79
CA ASP A 39 -11.46 -2.32 -7.02
C ASP A 39 -11.99 -1.08 -7.74
N ASP A 40 -11.44 -0.78 -8.91
CA ASP A 40 -11.91 0.31 -9.76
C ASP A 40 -12.71 -0.18 -10.97
N ASN A 41 -12.89 -1.51 -11.10
CA ASN A 41 -13.63 -2.15 -12.19
C ASN A 41 -13.20 -1.68 -13.58
N ASN A 42 -11.94 -1.32 -13.76
CA ASN A 42 -11.41 -0.78 -15.00
C ASN A 42 -10.00 -1.31 -15.27
N THR A 43 -9.82 -2.01 -16.39
CA THR A 43 -8.53 -2.54 -16.82
C THR A 43 -7.89 -1.71 -17.91
N ASP A 44 -8.64 -0.78 -18.53
CA ASP A 44 -8.16 0.11 -19.58
C ASP A 44 -7.97 1.52 -18.99
N ASN A 45 -6.94 1.66 -18.19
CA ASN A 45 -6.69 2.88 -17.40
C ASN A 45 -5.91 3.95 -18.18
N GLY A 46 -5.75 3.80 -19.48
CA GLY A 46 -5.12 4.81 -20.33
C GLY A 46 -3.66 5.07 -20.01
N GLY A 47 -2.97 4.12 -19.42
CA GLY A 47 -1.60 4.29 -19.00
C GLY A 47 -0.63 4.46 -20.16
N THR A 48 0.37 5.31 -19.94
CA THR A 48 1.45 5.57 -20.91
C THR A 48 2.71 4.78 -20.59
N GLU A 49 2.72 4.01 -19.53
CA GLU A 49 3.92 3.37 -19.01
C GLU A 49 4.20 1.98 -19.57
N GLY A 50 3.40 1.50 -20.51
CA GLY A 50 3.60 0.19 -21.16
C GLY A 50 3.18 -0.99 -20.32
N ALA A 51 2.57 -0.78 -19.15
CA ALA A 51 2.04 -1.82 -18.30
C ALA A 51 0.55 -2.04 -18.57
N THR A 52 0.09 -3.27 -18.41
CA THR A 52 -1.33 -3.59 -18.48
C THR A 52 -2.02 -3.16 -17.19
N GLY A 53 -3.15 -2.46 -17.31
CA GLY A 53 -3.98 -2.08 -16.17
C GLY A 53 -4.66 -3.30 -15.55
N THR A 54 -4.96 -3.19 -14.27
CA THR A 54 -5.76 -4.18 -13.52
C THR A 54 -6.90 -3.46 -12.81
N THR A 55 -7.90 -4.21 -12.38
CA THR A 55 -8.99 -3.63 -11.59
C THR A 55 -8.55 -3.23 -10.19
N ASN A 56 -7.32 -3.56 -9.78
CA ASN A 56 -6.79 -3.33 -8.45
C ASN A 56 -5.70 -2.24 -8.42
N ASP A 57 -5.50 -1.50 -9.49
CA ASP A 57 -4.46 -0.47 -9.58
C ASP A 57 -4.93 0.93 -9.14
N ALA A 58 -6.20 1.11 -8.86
CA ALA A 58 -6.79 2.38 -8.41
C ALA A 58 -6.49 3.57 -9.34
N CYS A 59 -6.34 3.33 -10.64
CA CYS A 59 -6.16 4.41 -11.61
C CYS A 59 -7.48 5.08 -12.00
N SER A 60 -8.61 4.52 -11.60
CA SER A 60 -9.95 5.08 -11.72
C SER A 60 -10.64 5.10 -10.36
N GLY A 61 -11.74 5.81 -10.24
CA GLY A 61 -12.52 5.86 -9.00
C GLY A 61 -12.91 4.47 -8.50
N LEU A 62 -12.80 4.23 -7.20
CA LEU A 62 -13.06 2.92 -6.61
C LEU A 62 -14.56 2.62 -6.56
N VAL A 63 -14.94 1.42 -7.00
CA VAL A 63 -16.34 0.97 -6.96
C VAL A 63 -16.69 0.30 -5.63
N ASN A 64 -15.70 -0.10 -4.83
CA ASN A 64 -15.88 -0.69 -3.51
C ASN A 64 -15.59 0.31 -2.38
N GLY A 65 -15.89 1.58 -2.60
CA GLY A 65 -15.61 2.64 -1.63
C GLY A 65 -16.25 2.41 -0.26
N SER A 66 -17.42 1.78 -0.19
CA SER A 66 -18.03 1.47 1.10
C SER A 66 -17.22 0.50 1.94
N ALA A 67 -16.54 -0.46 1.34
CA ALA A 67 -15.64 -1.37 2.03
C ALA A 67 -14.30 -0.69 2.38
N ILE A 68 -13.82 0.20 1.53
CA ILE A 68 -12.57 0.95 1.72
C ILE A 68 -12.71 1.97 2.86
N SER A 69 -13.87 2.60 2.99
CA SER A 69 -14.07 3.70 3.93
C SER A 69 -13.72 3.31 5.37
N GLY A 70 -12.80 4.07 5.98
CA GLY A 70 -12.30 3.82 7.32
C GLY A 70 -11.26 2.71 7.42
N ASN A 71 -10.88 2.09 6.31
CA ASN A 71 -9.92 0.99 6.25
C ASN A 71 -8.68 1.36 5.44
N ILE A 72 -7.79 0.41 5.27
CA ILE A 72 -6.55 0.56 4.53
C ILE A 72 -6.72 -0.07 3.15
N ALA A 73 -6.44 0.71 2.10
CA ALA A 73 -6.53 0.20 0.73
C ALA A 73 -5.25 -0.53 0.33
N PHE A 74 -5.40 -1.71 -0.25
CA PHE A 74 -4.31 -2.46 -0.88
C PHE A 74 -4.38 -2.24 -2.38
N ILE A 75 -3.32 -1.69 -2.98
CA ILE A 75 -3.30 -1.20 -4.37
C ILE A 75 -2.09 -1.77 -5.10
N GLU A 76 -2.28 -2.15 -6.36
CA GLU A 76 -1.21 -2.62 -7.23
C GLU A 76 -0.56 -1.46 -7.99
N ARG A 77 0.79 -1.49 -8.10
CA ARG A 77 1.53 -0.55 -8.96
C ARG A 77 1.15 -0.75 -10.42
N GLY A 78 1.24 0.32 -11.18
CA GLY A 78 1.19 0.30 -12.64
C GLY A 78 0.24 1.33 -13.21
N VAL A 79 0.50 1.69 -14.45
CA VAL A 79 -0.34 2.47 -15.35
C VAL A 79 -0.37 3.96 -15.04
N CYS A 80 -0.78 4.37 -13.85
CA CYS A 80 -0.92 5.79 -13.49
C CYS A 80 0.02 6.18 -12.35
N ALA A 81 0.10 7.49 -12.09
CA ALA A 81 0.96 8.05 -11.04
C ALA A 81 0.53 7.56 -9.65
N PHE A 82 1.49 7.42 -8.75
CA PHE A 82 1.22 7.00 -7.36
C PHE A 82 0.24 7.95 -6.66
N VAL A 83 0.38 9.26 -6.87
CA VAL A 83 -0.53 10.24 -6.26
C VAL A 83 -1.97 10.04 -6.70
N ASP A 84 -2.21 9.65 -7.96
CA ASP A 84 -3.56 9.40 -8.47
C ASP A 84 -4.19 8.19 -7.79
N LYS A 85 -3.41 7.13 -7.59
CA LYS A 85 -3.85 5.91 -6.89
C LYS A 85 -4.24 6.22 -5.44
N VAL A 86 -3.37 6.92 -4.74
CA VAL A 86 -3.59 7.27 -3.33
C VAL A 86 -4.76 8.24 -3.20
N LYS A 87 -4.90 9.18 -4.12
CA LYS A 87 -6.02 10.12 -4.11
C LYS A 87 -7.35 9.41 -4.32
N ASN A 88 -7.41 8.45 -5.23
CA ASN A 88 -8.63 7.66 -5.43
C ASN A 88 -9.01 6.85 -4.18
N ALA A 89 -8.01 6.31 -3.47
CA ALA A 89 -8.25 5.63 -2.21
C ALA A 89 -8.73 6.60 -1.12
N GLN A 90 -8.10 7.76 -1.01
CA GLN A 90 -8.51 8.81 -0.07
C GLN A 90 -9.94 9.29 -0.34
N ASP A 91 -10.29 9.50 -1.59
CA ASP A 91 -11.64 9.92 -1.99
C ASP A 91 -12.69 8.86 -1.64
N ALA A 92 -12.30 7.60 -1.59
CA ALA A 92 -13.15 6.50 -1.13
C ALA A 92 -13.21 6.37 0.40
N GLY A 93 -12.43 7.16 1.13
CA GLY A 93 -12.43 7.15 2.60
C GLY A 93 -11.35 6.27 3.24
N ALA A 94 -10.36 5.81 2.48
CA ALA A 94 -9.24 5.06 3.05
C ALA A 94 -8.48 5.93 4.07
N VAL A 95 -7.98 5.30 5.13
CA VAL A 95 -7.17 5.98 6.16
C VAL A 95 -5.67 5.85 5.90
N ALA A 96 -5.28 4.91 5.05
CA ALA A 96 -3.90 4.70 4.60
C ALA A 96 -3.90 3.81 3.36
N VAL A 97 -2.76 3.72 2.68
CA VAL A 97 -2.57 2.87 1.52
C VAL A 97 -1.34 2.00 1.71
N VAL A 98 -1.48 0.71 1.44
CA VAL A 98 -0.38 -0.22 1.22
C VAL A 98 -0.35 -0.52 -0.28
N LEU A 99 0.67 -0.05 -0.96
CA LEU A 99 0.86 -0.29 -2.38
C LEU A 99 1.88 -1.40 -2.56
N VAL A 100 1.57 -2.36 -3.42
CA VAL A 100 2.47 -3.48 -3.71
C VAL A 100 3.15 -3.24 -5.04
N ASN A 101 4.48 -3.40 -5.06
CA ASN A 101 5.26 -3.26 -6.27
C ASN A 101 4.94 -4.38 -7.25
N ARG A 102 5.44 -4.26 -8.45
CA ARG A 102 5.14 -5.14 -9.55
C ARG A 102 6.42 -5.82 -10.04
N ASN A 103 6.33 -7.10 -10.36
CA ASN A 103 7.46 -7.90 -10.80
C ASN A 103 6.97 -8.96 -11.80
N ASP A 104 6.19 -8.52 -12.80
CA ASP A 104 5.57 -9.41 -13.78
C ASP A 104 6.23 -9.35 -15.18
N GLY A 105 7.35 -8.62 -15.29
CA GLY A 105 8.06 -8.46 -16.54
C GLY A 105 7.40 -7.51 -17.54
N SER A 106 6.32 -6.81 -17.17
CA SER A 106 5.64 -5.88 -18.07
C SER A 106 6.50 -4.64 -18.39
N ARG A 107 7.47 -4.32 -17.53
CA ARG A 107 8.47 -3.28 -17.75
C ARG A 107 9.81 -3.72 -17.20
N THR A 108 10.90 -3.27 -17.83
CA THR A 108 12.27 -3.61 -17.41
C THR A 108 12.66 -2.96 -16.08
N ASP A 109 12.03 -1.82 -15.74
CA ASP A 109 12.26 -1.10 -14.47
C ASP A 109 11.35 -1.57 -13.34
N TYR A 110 10.43 -2.52 -13.59
CA TYR A 110 9.60 -3.11 -12.55
C TYR A 110 10.39 -4.20 -11.85
N THR A 111 10.84 -3.87 -10.64
CA THR A 111 11.53 -4.82 -9.76
C THR A 111 10.62 -5.16 -8.59
N SER A 112 10.96 -6.23 -7.85
CA SER A 112 10.15 -6.60 -6.69
C SER A 112 10.34 -5.66 -5.49
N ALA A 113 11.50 -5.00 -5.38
CA ALA A 113 11.89 -4.26 -4.17
C ALA A 113 11.01 -3.03 -3.94
N PRO A 114 10.65 -2.72 -2.69
CA PRO A 114 9.99 -1.47 -2.37
C PRO A 114 10.95 -0.29 -2.54
N PHE A 115 10.39 0.86 -2.91
CA PHE A 115 11.15 2.10 -3.06
C PHE A 115 10.27 3.29 -2.65
N THR A 116 10.87 4.48 -2.52
CA THR A 116 10.12 5.69 -2.22
C THR A 116 9.27 6.10 -3.41
N MET A 117 7.95 6.04 -3.25
CA MET A 117 7.01 6.50 -4.28
C MET A 117 7.13 8.01 -4.43
N GLY A 118 7.44 8.46 -5.66
CA GLY A 118 7.55 9.88 -5.98
C GLY A 118 6.17 10.50 -6.26
N GLY A 119 6.11 11.81 -6.14
CA GLY A 119 4.93 12.61 -6.43
C GLY A 119 4.83 13.80 -5.51
N ASP A 120 3.95 14.73 -5.88
CA ASP A 120 3.67 15.94 -5.11
C ASP A 120 2.19 16.27 -5.28
N ASP A 121 1.43 16.13 -4.20
CA ASP A 121 0.01 16.48 -4.15
C ASP A 121 -0.33 16.85 -2.70
N SER A 122 -0.46 18.15 -2.46
CA SER A 122 -0.74 18.68 -1.11
C SER A 122 -2.14 18.34 -0.60
N SER A 123 -3.03 17.85 -1.47
CA SER A 123 -4.38 17.42 -1.06
C SER A 123 -4.40 16.03 -0.46
N ILE A 124 -3.31 15.27 -0.55
CA ILE A 124 -3.22 13.94 0.06
C ILE A 124 -2.95 14.09 1.55
N THR A 125 -3.86 13.56 2.34
CA THR A 125 -3.85 13.65 3.82
C THR A 125 -3.73 12.30 4.50
N ILE A 126 -3.56 11.22 3.74
CA ILE A 126 -3.38 9.87 4.28
C ILE A 126 -1.97 9.36 3.98
N PRO A 127 -1.37 8.59 4.89
CA PRO A 127 -0.05 7.99 4.64
C PRO A 127 -0.14 6.84 3.64
N SER A 128 0.92 6.66 2.87
CA SER A 128 1.06 5.53 1.96
C SER A 128 2.46 4.94 2.00
N VAL A 129 2.53 3.63 1.86
CA VAL A 129 3.77 2.86 1.89
C VAL A 129 3.78 1.85 0.76
N MET A 130 4.98 1.44 0.35
CA MET A 130 5.15 0.39 -0.66
C MET A 130 5.82 -0.84 -0.03
N ILE A 131 5.32 -2.03 -0.39
CA ILE A 131 5.94 -3.31 -0.06
C ILE A 131 6.42 -4.02 -1.32
N SER A 132 7.24 -5.05 -1.14
CA SER A 132 7.77 -5.84 -2.26
C SER A 132 6.66 -6.51 -3.07
N GLY A 133 6.82 -6.51 -4.39
CA GLY A 133 5.95 -7.23 -5.32
C GLY A 133 5.95 -8.75 -5.12
N ASN A 134 6.93 -9.29 -4.41
CA ASN A 134 7.00 -10.72 -4.10
C ASN A 134 5.82 -11.21 -3.25
N TYR A 135 5.15 -10.30 -2.55
CA TYR A 135 4.07 -10.65 -1.61
C TYR A 135 2.67 -10.44 -2.21
N ARG A 136 2.59 -9.92 -3.44
CA ARG A 136 1.32 -9.54 -4.07
C ARG A 136 0.30 -10.68 -4.09
N ASN A 137 0.68 -11.82 -4.64
CA ASN A 137 -0.27 -12.92 -4.81
C ASN A 137 -0.70 -13.51 -3.47
N ARG A 138 0.24 -13.64 -2.54
CA ARG A 138 -0.05 -14.17 -1.21
C ARG A 138 -1.06 -13.30 -0.46
N ILE A 139 -0.87 -11.98 -0.50
CA ILE A 139 -1.79 -11.04 0.16
C ILE A 139 -3.13 -11.00 -0.58
N SER A 140 -3.12 -10.91 -1.91
CA SER A 140 -4.37 -10.87 -2.70
C SER A 140 -5.22 -12.11 -2.46
N ASN A 141 -4.61 -13.29 -2.41
CA ASN A 141 -5.33 -14.53 -2.13
C ASN A 141 -5.94 -14.52 -0.73
N ALA A 142 -5.21 -14.03 0.26
CA ALA A 142 -5.74 -13.91 1.63
C ALA A 142 -6.92 -12.94 1.69
N LEU A 143 -6.84 -11.81 1.01
CA LEU A 143 -7.92 -10.81 0.96
C LEU A 143 -9.19 -11.36 0.31
N LYS A 144 -9.05 -12.21 -0.69
CA LYS A 144 -10.18 -12.87 -1.34
C LYS A 144 -10.79 -13.97 -0.49
N ALA A 145 -10.01 -14.56 0.41
CA ALA A 145 -10.44 -15.65 1.27
C ALA A 145 -11.16 -15.17 2.54
N GLY A 146 -10.87 -13.96 3.01
CA GLY A 146 -11.47 -13.47 4.24
C GLY A 146 -10.89 -12.15 4.74
N LYS A 147 -11.26 -11.81 5.95
CA LYS A 147 -10.85 -10.57 6.60
C LYS A 147 -9.36 -10.63 6.97
N VAL A 148 -8.63 -9.59 6.59
CA VAL A 148 -7.21 -9.42 6.93
C VAL A 148 -7.05 -8.07 7.63
N THR A 149 -6.52 -8.09 8.84
CA THR A 149 -6.27 -6.89 9.64
C THR A 149 -4.77 -6.62 9.72
N VAL A 150 -4.39 -5.38 9.49
CA VAL A 150 -2.98 -4.96 9.52
C VAL A 150 -2.75 -3.85 10.51
N SER A 151 -1.50 -3.75 10.95
CA SER A 151 -1.01 -2.67 11.80
C SER A 151 0.12 -1.94 11.05
N LEU A 152 -0.04 -0.64 10.89
CA LEU A 152 0.93 0.24 10.25
C LEU A 152 1.44 1.25 11.27
N SER A 153 2.74 1.32 11.45
CA SER A 153 3.36 2.34 12.28
C SER A 153 4.80 2.57 11.86
N LEU A 154 5.32 3.73 12.24
CA LEU A 154 6.75 4.01 12.14
C LEU A 154 7.43 3.45 13.38
N GLU A 155 8.43 2.59 13.19
CA GLU A 155 9.21 2.07 14.31
C GLU A 155 10.01 3.19 14.95
N ASN A 156 9.91 3.30 16.26
CA ASN A 156 10.65 4.30 17.01
C ASN A 156 12.00 3.72 17.42
N LEU A 157 13.03 4.01 16.65
CA LEU A 157 14.37 3.50 16.91
C LEU A 157 14.94 3.95 18.25
N ALA A 158 14.57 5.14 18.74
CA ALA A 158 15.00 5.60 20.05
C ALA A 158 14.38 4.77 21.17
N ARG A 159 13.12 4.35 21.01
CA ARG A 159 12.46 3.46 21.95
C ARG A 159 13.05 2.06 21.92
N GLU A 160 13.33 1.56 20.73
CA GLU A 160 13.93 0.24 20.55
C GLU A 160 15.40 0.25 20.90
N GLY A 161 16.11 1.27 20.45
CA GLY A 161 17.55 1.37 20.60
C GLY A 161 18.03 1.40 22.04
N ARG A 162 17.26 1.94 22.95
CA ARG A 162 17.65 1.95 24.37
C ARG A 162 17.75 0.54 24.96
N THR A 163 17.14 -0.43 24.30
CA THR A 163 17.25 -1.82 24.74
C THR A 163 18.42 -2.54 24.11
N VAL A 164 18.91 -2.02 23.01
CA VAL A 164 20.05 -2.62 22.32
C VAL A 164 21.30 -1.82 22.49
N SER A 165 21.17 -0.54 22.85
CA SER A 165 22.22 0.18 23.02
C SER A 165 22.77 0.04 24.11
N PRO A 166 23.39 0.22 24.38
CA PRO A 166 24.11 0.84 24.48
C PRO A 166 24.98 0.76 24.27
N GLY A 167 24.76 0.63 24.09
CA GLY A 167 25.77 0.76 23.60
C GLY A 167 26.79 1.27 23.87
#